data_dfcf8161c72ba11fa7b99efe33dd84cd
#
_entry.id   dfcf8161c72ba11fa7b99efe33dd84cd
#
_cell.length_a   1.000
_cell.length_b   1.000
_cell.length_c   1.000
_cell.angle_alpha   90.00
_cell.angle_beta   90.00
_cell.angle_gamma   90.00
#
_symmetry.space_group_name_H-M   'P 1'
#
loop_
_entity.id
_entity.type
_entity.pdbx_description
1 polymer ?
#
loop_
_entity_poly.entity_id
_entity_poly.type
_entity_poly.pdbx_seq_one_letter_code
_entity_poly.pdbx_strand_id
1 'polypeptide(L)'
;MSAESQRVVRLRPYLDRAEPAPTLLKMLVGVQLAGLREDAGLAQDQAARALGFSPAKLSRIEAGKGRKPPTETDVRALLRLYEVDEHESSVLLELLRRAGEPGWWQRYDKRLMPEWFDRLVGLQEAAAAIRTFEIQYVPGLLQTPAYTQAVVRRGLPVAPEKEVLRRVELRTRRAELLHRPDAPQLWAIVDESVLLRVLGSKAVMREQLTHLIEMAQRPNVTLQVVPLDVTNASAPSIPITYLRFGGLDLPDVVYLEHIRSANFLEDRDETEEYRVALDRLADEALTPKDSLTLLSETMELRYPAE
;
A
#
# COMPACT_ATOMS: atom_id res chain seq x y z
N MET A 1 -1.45 -21.83 34.92
CA MET A 1 -1.17 -21.45 33.52
C MET A 1 -2.00 -20.19 33.27
N SER A 2 -1.36 -19.04 33.21
CA SER A 2 -2.03 -17.78 32.86
C SER A 2 -2.61 -17.93 31.45
N ALA A 3 -3.89 -17.63 31.27
CA ALA A 3 -4.47 -17.56 29.94
C ALA A 3 -3.66 -16.51 29.14
N GLU A 4 -3.08 -16.92 28.03
CA GLU A 4 -2.36 -16.02 27.14
C GLU A 4 -3.33 -14.91 26.71
N SER A 5 -2.93 -13.65 26.85
CA SER A 5 -3.77 -12.52 26.45
C SER A 5 -4.23 -12.70 24.99
N GLN A 6 -5.52 -12.50 24.72
CA GLN A 6 -6.05 -12.57 23.35
C GLN A 6 -5.23 -11.66 22.38
N ARG A 7 -4.67 -10.59 22.91
CA ARG A 7 -3.80 -9.67 22.17
C ARG A 7 -2.52 -10.36 21.72
N VAL A 8 -1.85 -11.09 22.62
CA VAL A 8 -0.61 -11.85 22.29
C VAL A 8 -0.88 -12.91 21.23
N VAL A 9 -1.97 -13.68 21.36
CA VAL A 9 -2.35 -14.70 20.37
C VAL A 9 -2.54 -14.09 18.98
N ARG A 10 -3.16 -12.91 18.88
CA ARG A 10 -3.36 -12.21 17.62
C ARG A 10 -2.05 -11.68 16.99
N LEU A 11 -1.04 -11.38 17.79
CA LEU A 11 0.24 -10.84 17.33
C LEU A 11 1.25 -11.90 16.88
N ARG A 12 1.15 -13.13 17.39
CA ARG A 12 2.08 -14.24 17.06
C ARG A 12 2.29 -14.47 15.56
N PRO A 13 1.24 -14.53 14.70
CA PRO A 13 1.43 -14.77 13.28
C PRO A 13 2.35 -13.76 12.58
N TYR A 14 2.51 -12.56 13.14
CA TYR A 14 3.38 -11.53 12.60
C TYR A 14 4.84 -11.68 13.05
N LEU A 15 5.06 -12.35 14.19
CA LEU A 15 6.39 -12.76 14.62
C LEU A 15 6.92 -13.94 13.79
N ASP A 16 6.03 -14.81 13.33
CA ASP A 16 6.41 -16.04 12.61
C ASP A 16 6.64 -15.81 11.09
N ARG A 17 6.34 -14.62 10.57
CA ARG A 17 6.62 -14.30 9.15
C ARG A 17 8.10 -14.35 8.83
N ALA A 18 8.45 -15.06 7.73
CA ALA A 18 9.84 -15.20 7.29
C ALA A 18 10.45 -13.87 6.82
N GLU A 19 9.66 -13.04 6.13
CA GLU A 19 10.09 -11.71 5.72
C GLU A 19 9.50 -10.62 6.61
N PRO A 20 10.32 -9.69 7.13
CA PRO A 20 9.83 -8.60 7.94
C PRO A 20 9.01 -7.62 7.10
N ALA A 21 7.84 -7.26 7.60
CA ALA A 21 7.02 -6.18 7.06
C ALA A 21 7.11 -4.96 7.99
N PRO A 22 8.23 -4.20 7.98
CA PRO A 22 8.54 -3.20 9.00
C PRO A 22 7.46 -2.12 9.15
N THR A 23 6.81 -1.74 8.06
CA THR A 23 5.71 -0.76 8.10
C THR A 23 4.49 -1.32 8.84
N LEU A 24 4.10 -2.57 8.55
CA LEU A 24 3.02 -3.26 9.25
C LEU A 24 3.35 -3.39 10.75
N LEU A 25 4.55 -3.84 11.08
CA LEU A 25 4.94 -4.05 12.46
C LEU A 25 4.95 -2.75 13.26
N LYS A 26 5.37 -1.63 12.66
CA LYS A 26 5.26 -0.30 13.29
C LYS A 26 3.80 0.09 13.56
N MET A 27 2.92 -0.11 12.58
CA MET A 27 1.49 0.18 12.74
C MET A 27 0.89 -0.68 13.85
N LEU A 28 1.23 -1.98 13.88
CA LEU A 28 0.76 -2.90 14.91
C LEU A 28 1.20 -2.47 16.31
N VAL A 29 2.49 -2.18 16.50
CA VAL A 29 3.00 -1.69 17.78
C VAL A 29 2.27 -0.40 18.19
N GLY A 30 2.07 0.52 17.25
CA GLY A 30 1.37 1.77 17.50
C GLY A 30 -0.08 1.58 17.97
N VAL A 31 -0.86 0.79 17.24
CA VAL A 31 -2.27 0.52 17.56
C VAL A 31 -2.39 -0.25 18.90
N GLN A 32 -1.47 -1.21 19.16
CA GLN A 32 -1.47 -1.90 20.44
C GLN A 32 -1.16 -0.96 21.60
N LEU A 33 -0.21 -0.05 21.46
CA LEU A 33 0.10 0.96 22.48
C LEU A 33 -1.08 1.91 22.72
N ALA A 34 -1.79 2.32 21.66
CA ALA A 34 -2.99 3.14 21.79
C ALA A 34 -4.09 2.39 22.57
N GLY A 35 -4.37 1.13 22.22
CA GLY A 35 -5.34 0.30 22.94
C GLY A 35 -4.97 0.09 24.40
N LEU A 36 -3.69 -0.19 24.69
CA LEU A 36 -3.21 -0.33 26.08
C LEU A 36 -3.36 0.96 26.90
N ARG A 37 -3.13 2.11 26.27
CA ARG A 37 -3.39 3.41 26.92
C ARG A 37 -4.86 3.60 27.26
N GLU A 38 -5.74 3.24 26.32
CA GLU A 38 -7.20 3.34 26.52
C GLU A 38 -7.68 2.39 27.60
N ASP A 39 -7.19 1.15 27.63
CA ASP A 39 -7.46 0.18 28.66
C ASP A 39 -7.00 0.66 30.06
N ALA A 40 -5.88 1.42 30.11
CA ALA A 40 -5.41 2.08 31.33
C ALA A 40 -6.20 3.36 31.69
N GLY A 41 -7.23 3.72 30.92
CA GLY A 41 -8.07 4.89 31.18
C GLY A 41 -7.37 6.24 30.96
N LEU A 42 -6.26 6.28 30.20
CA LEU A 42 -5.47 7.48 30.00
C LEU A 42 -5.79 8.19 28.67
N ALA A 43 -6.05 9.50 28.72
CA ALA A 43 -6.06 10.29 27.51
C ALA A 43 -4.63 10.45 26.96
N GLN A 44 -4.50 10.64 25.63
CA GLN A 44 -3.19 10.72 24.97
C GLN A 44 -2.30 11.83 25.53
N ASP A 45 -2.88 13.00 25.84
CA ASP A 45 -2.16 14.12 26.43
C ASP A 45 -1.72 13.87 27.89
N GLN A 46 -2.48 13.08 28.65
CA GLN A 46 -2.11 12.67 29.99
C GLN A 46 -0.90 11.72 29.97
N ALA A 47 -0.94 10.70 29.11
CA ALA A 47 0.19 9.78 28.94
C ALA A 47 1.45 10.50 28.45
N ALA A 48 1.31 11.41 27.49
CA ALA A 48 2.43 12.21 27.01
C ALA A 48 3.07 13.05 28.13
N ARG A 49 2.26 13.75 28.92
CA ARG A 49 2.74 14.54 30.07
C ARG A 49 3.43 13.69 31.13
N ALA A 50 2.88 12.51 31.45
CA ALA A 50 3.46 11.62 32.45
C ALA A 50 4.89 11.17 32.09
N LEU A 51 5.20 11.05 30.78
CA LEU A 51 6.50 10.62 30.30
C LEU A 51 7.41 11.75 29.79
N GLY A 52 6.94 13.00 29.89
CA GLY A 52 7.67 14.15 29.32
C GLY A 52 7.75 14.12 27.79
N PHE A 53 6.82 13.44 27.13
CA PHE A 53 6.74 13.43 25.66
C PHE A 53 5.96 14.64 25.16
N SER A 54 6.30 15.12 23.97
CA SER A 54 5.39 16.05 23.28
C SER A 54 4.15 15.28 22.78
N PRO A 55 2.96 15.91 22.74
CA PRO A 55 1.75 15.27 22.20
C PRO A 55 1.98 14.73 20.79
N ALA A 56 2.70 15.44 19.93
CA ALA A 56 3.05 15.01 18.58
C ALA A 56 3.96 13.78 18.55
N LYS A 57 4.82 13.59 19.57
CA LYS A 57 5.66 12.37 19.69
C LYS A 57 4.80 11.15 19.97
N LEU A 58 3.92 11.21 20.97
CA LEU A 58 3.06 10.10 21.34
C LEU A 58 2.08 9.77 20.21
N SER A 59 1.42 10.78 19.64
CA SER A 59 0.53 10.60 18.49
C SER A 59 1.23 9.89 17.33
N ARG A 60 2.48 10.23 17.02
CA ARG A 60 3.26 9.59 15.97
C ARG A 60 3.61 8.13 16.30
N ILE A 61 3.89 7.82 17.57
CA ILE A 61 4.16 6.46 18.05
C ILE A 61 2.90 5.61 17.89
N GLU A 62 1.77 6.05 18.40
CA GLU A 62 0.50 5.33 18.36
C GLU A 62 -0.03 5.16 16.91
N ALA A 63 0.19 6.13 16.04
CA ALA A 63 -0.16 6.02 14.63
C ALA A 63 0.83 5.16 13.81
N GLY A 64 1.91 4.63 14.39
CA GLY A 64 2.95 3.89 13.67
C GLY A 64 3.62 4.71 12.56
N LYS A 65 3.59 6.07 12.67
CA LYS A 65 4.09 6.99 11.66
C LYS A 65 5.59 7.27 11.82
N GLY A 66 6.22 7.58 10.70
CA GLY A 66 7.66 7.89 10.64
C GLY A 66 8.47 6.80 9.97
N ARG A 67 9.63 7.18 9.43
CA ARG A 67 10.52 6.27 8.71
C ARG A 67 11.16 5.25 9.64
N LYS A 68 11.48 5.66 10.89
CA LYS A 68 12.04 4.78 11.92
C LYS A 68 10.98 4.40 12.93
N PRO A 69 11.04 3.19 13.50
CA PRO A 69 10.22 2.83 14.64
C PRO A 69 10.53 3.72 15.85
N PRO A 70 9.61 3.79 16.85
CA PRO A 70 9.91 4.40 18.14
C PRO A 70 11.11 3.70 18.80
N THR A 71 11.79 4.38 19.71
CA THR A 71 12.90 3.76 20.44
C THR A 71 12.37 2.73 21.43
N GLU A 72 13.16 1.70 21.68
CA GLU A 72 12.83 0.69 22.70
C GLU A 72 12.61 1.33 24.09
N THR A 73 13.41 2.36 24.42
CA THR A 73 13.27 3.12 25.66
C THR A 73 11.91 3.79 25.76
N ASP A 74 11.43 4.41 24.69
CA ASP A 74 10.13 5.06 24.66
C ASP A 74 9.00 4.05 24.83
N VAL A 75 9.06 2.91 24.13
CA VAL A 75 8.04 1.86 24.21
C VAL A 75 8.04 1.21 25.60
N ARG A 76 9.19 0.91 26.17
CA ARG A 76 9.29 0.42 27.55
C ARG A 76 8.70 1.38 28.59
N ALA A 77 8.90 2.69 28.39
CA ALA A 77 8.31 3.70 29.28
C ALA A 77 6.77 3.70 29.20
N LEU A 78 6.22 3.59 27.98
CA LEU A 78 4.77 3.49 27.75
C LEU A 78 4.19 2.21 28.36
N LEU A 79 4.81 1.04 28.14
CA LEU A 79 4.35 -0.23 28.66
C LEU A 79 4.33 -0.24 30.20
N ARG A 80 5.34 0.38 30.86
CA ARG A 80 5.35 0.55 32.33
C ARG A 80 4.23 1.48 32.80
N LEU A 81 4.01 2.61 32.10
CA LEU A 81 2.94 3.54 32.45
C LEU A 81 1.56 2.90 32.35
N TYR A 82 1.36 2.00 31.39
CA TYR A 82 0.11 1.28 31.15
C TYR A 82 -0.01 -0.01 31.98
N GLU A 83 0.97 -0.30 32.86
CA GLU A 83 1.01 -1.47 33.73
C GLU A 83 0.89 -2.81 32.98
N VAL A 84 1.49 -2.88 31.79
CA VAL A 84 1.45 -4.08 30.93
C VAL A 84 2.33 -5.18 31.53
N ASP A 85 1.83 -6.42 31.56
CA ASP A 85 2.58 -7.56 32.07
C ASP A 85 3.85 -7.84 31.24
N GLU A 86 4.78 -8.61 31.84
CA GLU A 86 6.09 -8.86 31.24
C GLU A 86 6.02 -9.69 29.95
N HIS A 87 5.06 -10.63 29.88
CA HIS A 87 4.89 -11.49 28.71
C HIS A 87 4.39 -10.68 27.51
N GLU A 88 3.32 -9.90 27.68
CA GLU A 88 2.80 -9.03 26.64
C GLU A 88 3.81 -7.96 26.23
N SER A 89 4.51 -7.38 27.20
CA SER A 89 5.61 -6.44 26.95
C SER A 89 6.71 -7.06 26.08
N SER A 90 7.10 -8.31 26.35
CA SER A 90 8.16 -8.99 25.57
C SER A 90 7.74 -9.20 24.11
N VAL A 91 6.49 -9.55 23.85
CA VAL A 91 5.95 -9.72 22.49
C VAL A 91 5.96 -8.40 21.71
N LEU A 92 5.52 -7.31 22.35
CA LEU A 92 5.51 -5.98 21.71
C LEU A 92 6.92 -5.45 21.44
N LEU A 93 7.87 -5.71 22.32
CA LEU A 93 9.26 -5.33 22.12
C LEU A 93 9.93 -6.15 21.01
N GLU A 94 9.58 -7.43 20.86
CA GLU A 94 10.08 -8.23 19.73
C GLU A 94 9.50 -7.76 18.40
N LEU A 95 8.20 -7.40 18.34
CA LEU A 95 7.60 -6.76 17.17
C LEU A 95 8.31 -5.44 16.83
N LEU A 96 8.61 -4.62 17.85
CA LEU A 96 9.35 -3.37 17.69
C LEU A 96 10.76 -3.61 17.13
N ARG A 97 11.48 -4.60 17.65
CA ARG A 97 12.81 -4.98 17.15
C ARG A 97 12.76 -5.34 15.67
N ARG A 98 11.81 -6.20 15.28
CA ARG A 98 11.59 -6.60 13.87
C ARG A 98 11.13 -5.44 13.00
N ALA A 99 10.34 -4.50 13.54
CA ALA A 99 9.98 -3.27 12.85
C ALA A 99 11.20 -2.37 12.54
N GLY A 100 12.32 -2.56 13.24
CA GLY A 100 13.59 -1.91 12.99
C GLY A 100 14.42 -2.54 11.86
N GLU A 101 14.09 -3.74 11.44
CA GLU A 101 14.76 -4.41 10.32
C GLU A 101 14.39 -3.73 9.00
N PRO A 102 15.35 -3.42 8.13
CA PRO A 102 15.06 -2.70 6.90
C PRO A 102 14.28 -3.58 5.90
N GLY A 103 13.20 -3.07 5.35
CA GLY A 103 12.57 -3.67 4.20
C GLY A 103 13.47 -3.59 2.96
N TRP A 104 13.28 -4.51 1.99
CA TRP A 104 14.11 -4.60 0.79
C TRP A 104 14.19 -3.29 -0.01
N TRP A 105 13.16 -2.44 0.06
CA TRP A 105 13.10 -1.16 -0.65
C TRP A 105 13.91 -0.05 0.03
N GLN A 106 14.20 -0.15 1.33
CA GLN A 106 14.91 0.89 2.09
C GLN A 106 16.41 1.00 1.75
N ARG A 107 16.95 0.04 0.98
CA ARG A 107 18.32 0.10 0.43
C ARG A 107 18.47 1.09 -0.73
N TYR A 108 17.36 1.55 -1.32
CA TYR A 108 17.41 2.50 -2.43
C TYR A 108 17.64 3.93 -1.93
N ASP A 109 18.33 4.71 -2.75
CA ASP A 109 18.66 6.12 -2.47
C ASP A 109 17.36 6.95 -2.30
N LYS A 110 17.41 7.96 -1.41
CA LYS A 110 16.28 8.88 -1.15
C LYS A 110 15.79 9.64 -2.39
N ARG A 111 16.64 9.83 -3.41
CA ARG A 111 16.24 10.43 -4.69
C ARG A 111 15.34 9.50 -5.50
N LEU A 112 15.59 8.19 -5.41
CA LEU A 112 14.78 7.17 -6.07
C LEU A 112 13.54 6.83 -5.25
N MET A 113 13.66 6.95 -3.93
CA MET A 113 12.67 6.56 -2.93
C MET A 113 12.37 7.76 -2.01
N PRO A 114 11.58 8.75 -2.46
CA PRO A 114 11.10 9.81 -1.57
C PRO A 114 10.26 9.22 -0.44
N GLU A 115 10.14 9.92 0.69
CA GLU A 115 9.53 9.41 1.92
C GLU A 115 8.08 8.90 1.69
N TRP A 116 7.30 9.61 0.89
CA TRP A 116 5.93 9.20 0.57
C TRP A 116 5.89 7.88 -0.23
N PHE A 117 6.86 7.64 -1.13
CA PHE A 117 6.93 6.41 -1.90
C PHE A 117 7.47 5.23 -1.07
N ASP A 118 8.46 5.48 -0.19
CA ASP A 118 8.92 4.53 0.82
C ASP A 118 7.75 4.03 1.68
N ARG A 119 6.89 4.97 2.12
CA ARG A 119 5.69 4.65 2.89
C ARG A 119 4.68 3.82 2.08
N LEU A 120 4.39 4.22 0.83
CA LEU A 120 3.48 3.47 -0.05
C LEU A 120 3.94 2.03 -0.24
N VAL A 121 5.23 1.82 -0.59
CA VAL A 121 5.77 0.47 -0.78
C VAL A 121 5.62 -0.35 0.50
N GLY A 122 5.96 0.23 1.66
CA GLY A 122 5.82 -0.46 2.93
C GLY A 122 4.38 -0.79 3.31
N LEU A 123 3.40 0.05 2.95
CA LEU A 123 1.98 -0.22 3.15
C LEU A 123 1.46 -1.29 2.19
N GLN A 124 1.90 -1.30 0.93
CA GLN A 124 1.53 -2.35 -0.03
C GLN A 124 2.08 -3.72 0.38
N GLU A 125 3.32 -3.78 0.88
CA GLU A 125 3.92 -5.00 1.44
C GLU A 125 3.13 -5.57 2.64
N ALA A 126 2.42 -4.69 3.35
CA ALA A 126 1.64 -5.03 4.54
C ALA A 126 0.18 -5.36 4.23
N ALA A 127 -0.34 -4.91 3.09
CA ALA A 127 -1.75 -4.99 2.75
C ALA A 127 -2.20 -6.43 2.52
N ALA A 128 -3.42 -6.76 3.00
CA ALA A 128 -4.14 -7.99 2.63
C ALA A 128 -4.96 -7.79 1.35
N ALA A 129 -5.44 -6.56 1.13
CA ALA A 129 -6.14 -6.19 -0.09
C ALA A 129 -5.74 -4.78 -0.53
N ILE A 130 -5.62 -4.63 -1.85
CA ILE A 130 -5.31 -3.37 -2.53
C ILE A 130 -6.40 -3.15 -3.57
N ARG A 131 -7.05 -1.99 -3.51
CA ARG A 131 -7.97 -1.56 -4.55
C ARG A 131 -7.40 -0.30 -5.17
N THR A 132 -7.35 -0.21 -6.50
CA THR A 132 -6.83 0.96 -7.17
C THR A 132 -7.73 1.38 -8.32
N PHE A 133 -7.89 2.69 -8.49
CA PHE A 133 -8.46 3.29 -9.67
C PHE A 133 -7.42 4.17 -10.35
N GLU A 134 -7.24 3.98 -11.64
CA GLU A 134 -6.23 4.69 -12.44
C GLU A 134 -6.85 5.27 -13.71
N ILE A 135 -6.54 6.54 -13.98
CA ILE A 135 -7.08 7.31 -15.10
C ILE A 135 -6.04 7.71 -16.14
N GLN A 136 -4.77 7.56 -15.85
CA GLN A 136 -3.69 8.04 -16.72
C GLN A 136 -2.71 6.96 -17.13
N TYR A 137 -2.39 6.05 -16.24
CA TYR A 137 -1.41 4.98 -16.43
C TYR A 137 -1.97 3.64 -15.95
N VAL A 138 -1.42 2.56 -16.45
CA VAL A 138 -1.64 1.23 -15.87
C VAL A 138 -1.20 1.25 -14.40
N PRO A 139 -1.97 0.62 -13.47
CA PRO A 139 -1.58 0.52 -12.06
C PRO A 139 -0.15 0.03 -11.89
N GLY A 140 0.62 0.70 -11.01
CA GLY A 140 2.06 0.47 -10.92
C GLY A 140 2.49 -0.95 -10.56
N LEU A 141 1.61 -1.77 -9.95
CA LEU A 141 1.84 -3.19 -9.66
C LEU A 141 1.60 -4.11 -10.88
N LEU A 142 0.98 -3.59 -11.94
CA LEU A 142 0.64 -4.31 -13.18
C LEU A 142 1.46 -3.82 -14.39
N GLN A 143 2.46 -2.97 -14.19
CA GLN A 143 3.28 -2.45 -15.28
C GLN A 143 4.38 -3.43 -15.69
N THR A 144 4.57 -3.60 -17.01
CA THR A 144 5.79 -4.25 -17.55
C THR A 144 7.02 -3.36 -17.38
N PRO A 145 8.25 -3.91 -17.41
CA PRO A 145 9.46 -3.09 -17.37
C PRO A 145 9.53 -2.04 -18.48
N ALA A 146 9.14 -2.39 -19.71
CA ALA A 146 9.16 -1.48 -20.86
C ALA A 146 8.15 -0.33 -20.69
N TYR A 147 6.93 -0.64 -20.25
CA TYR A 147 5.92 0.39 -19.95
C TYR A 147 6.38 1.28 -18.78
N THR A 148 6.91 0.69 -17.72
CA THR A 148 7.48 1.42 -16.58
C THR A 148 8.57 2.38 -17.03
N GLN A 149 9.47 1.95 -17.92
CA GLN A 149 10.52 2.81 -18.47
C GLN A 149 9.93 4.01 -19.22
N ALA A 150 8.88 3.79 -20.03
CA ALA A 150 8.20 4.87 -20.74
C ALA A 150 7.54 5.87 -19.77
N VAL A 151 6.89 5.39 -18.70
CA VAL A 151 6.33 6.25 -17.64
C VAL A 151 7.41 7.06 -16.94
N VAL A 152 8.51 6.43 -16.55
CA VAL A 152 9.64 7.11 -15.87
C VAL A 152 10.27 8.16 -16.77
N ARG A 153 10.50 7.84 -18.04
CA ARG A 153 11.04 8.79 -19.03
C ARG A 153 10.15 10.01 -19.24
N ARG A 154 8.82 9.79 -19.28
CA ARG A 154 7.85 10.87 -19.39
C ARG A 154 7.88 11.82 -18.18
N GLY A 155 7.97 11.27 -16.98
CA GLY A 155 8.04 12.06 -15.75
C GLY A 155 9.41 12.72 -15.51
N LEU A 156 10.47 12.16 -16.06
CA LEU A 156 11.86 12.60 -15.88
C LEU A 156 12.62 12.62 -17.20
N PRO A 157 12.27 13.52 -18.14
CA PRO A 157 12.79 13.50 -19.50
C PRO A 157 14.30 13.72 -19.61
N VAL A 158 14.91 14.38 -18.62
CA VAL A 158 16.36 14.69 -18.58
C VAL A 158 17.15 13.79 -17.60
N ALA A 159 16.51 12.79 -17.01
CA ALA A 159 17.20 11.89 -16.07
C ALA A 159 18.24 11.02 -16.80
N PRO A 160 19.43 10.81 -16.20
CA PRO A 160 20.41 9.87 -16.72
C PRO A 160 19.84 8.45 -16.84
N GLU A 161 20.31 7.70 -17.88
CA GLU A 161 19.85 6.31 -18.13
C GLU A 161 19.95 5.43 -16.87
N LYS A 162 21.06 5.53 -16.17
CA LYS A 162 21.29 4.77 -14.92
C LYS A 162 20.21 5.05 -13.86
N GLU A 163 19.71 6.28 -13.78
CA GLU A 163 18.62 6.59 -12.83
C GLU A 163 17.30 6.00 -13.30
N VAL A 164 17.00 6.11 -14.59
CA VAL A 164 15.79 5.51 -15.18
C VAL A 164 15.76 3.99 -14.92
N LEU A 165 16.84 3.28 -15.23
CA LEU A 165 16.94 1.84 -15.05
C LEU A 165 16.77 1.42 -13.58
N ARG A 166 17.35 2.18 -12.64
CA ARG A 166 17.15 1.92 -11.20
C ARG A 166 15.69 2.10 -10.76
N ARG A 167 14.98 3.09 -11.32
CA ARG A 167 13.56 3.29 -11.04
C ARG A 167 12.71 2.17 -11.63
N VAL A 168 13.08 1.68 -12.81
CA VAL A 168 12.42 0.51 -13.42
C VAL A 168 12.65 -0.73 -12.55
N GLU A 169 13.89 -1.01 -12.17
CA GLU A 169 14.24 -2.13 -11.27
C GLU A 169 13.41 -2.11 -9.98
N LEU A 170 13.35 -0.95 -9.31
CA LEU A 170 12.58 -0.76 -8.09
C LEU A 170 11.07 -1.06 -8.29
N ARG A 171 10.48 -0.55 -9.36
CA ARG A 171 9.06 -0.75 -9.66
C ARG A 171 8.76 -2.19 -10.07
N THR A 172 9.62 -2.81 -10.87
CA THR A 172 9.49 -4.24 -11.25
C THR A 172 9.55 -5.13 -10.00
N ARG A 173 10.54 -4.89 -9.12
CA ARG A 173 10.64 -5.63 -7.87
C ARG A 173 9.41 -5.45 -6.96
N ARG A 174 8.83 -4.25 -6.92
CA ARG A 174 7.59 -4.01 -6.18
C ARG A 174 6.42 -4.83 -6.73
N ALA A 175 6.34 -5.03 -8.04
CA ALA A 175 5.30 -5.84 -8.69
C ALA A 175 5.41 -7.34 -8.33
N GLU A 176 6.59 -7.83 -7.92
CA GLU A 176 6.78 -9.20 -7.43
C GLU A 176 5.89 -9.54 -6.22
N LEU A 177 5.41 -8.51 -5.50
CA LEU A 177 4.44 -8.66 -4.42
C LEU A 177 3.22 -9.52 -4.82
N LEU A 178 2.73 -9.35 -6.06
CA LEU A 178 1.56 -10.09 -6.55
C LEU A 178 1.83 -11.57 -6.85
N HIS A 179 3.09 -11.98 -6.86
CA HIS A 179 3.51 -13.35 -7.19
C HIS A 179 3.83 -14.22 -5.96
N ARG A 180 3.78 -13.65 -4.77
CA ARG A 180 4.11 -14.35 -3.51
C ARG A 180 2.99 -15.31 -3.08
N PRO A 181 3.29 -16.29 -2.24
CA PRO A 181 2.26 -17.17 -1.67
C PRO A 181 1.24 -16.40 -0.79
N ASP A 182 1.69 -15.34 -0.12
CA ASP A 182 0.89 -14.43 0.72
C ASP A 182 0.54 -13.11 0.01
N ALA A 183 0.47 -13.14 -1.32
CA ALA A 183 0.16 -11.97 -2.12
C ALA A 183 -1.18 -11.33 -1.72
N PRO A 184 -1.27 -9.99 -1.69
CA PRO A 184 -2.53 -9.31 -1.46
C PRO A 184 -3.54 -9.59 -2.57
N GLN A 185 -4.83 -9.47 -2.25
CA GLN A 185 -5.88 -9.39 -3.26
C GLN A 185 -5.79 -8.00 -3.93
N LEU A 186 -5.54 -7.97 -5.22
CA LEU A 186 -5.54 -6.74 -6.01
C LEU A 186 -6.84 -6.61 -6.80
N TRP A 187 -7.54 -5.51 -6.59
CA TRP A 187 -8.65 -5.10 -7.43
C TRP A 187 -8.28 -3.81 -8.15
N ALA A 188 -7.97 -3.94 -9.43
CA ALA A 188 -7.57 -2.83 -10.29
C ALA A 188 -8.75 -2.40 -11.18
N ILE A 189 -9.15 -1.15 -11.08
CA ILE A 189 -10.12 -0.51 -11.96
C ILE A 189 -9.35 0.51 -12.78
N VAL A 190 -9.46 0.47 -14.08
CA VAL A 190 -8.78 1.41 -14.99
C VAL A 190 -9.79 2.09 -15.89
N ASP A 191 -9.62 3.38 -16.10
CA ASP A 191 -10.36 4.10 -17.13
C ASP A 191 -9.90 3.63 -18.52
N GLU A 192 -10.81 3.46 -19.47
CA GLU A 192 -10.47 2.98 -20.82
C GLU A 192 -9.42 3.85 -21.52
N SER A 193 -9.37 5.15 -21.23
CA SER A 193 -8.33 6.04 -21.79
C SER A 193 -6.91 5.57 -21.49
N VAL A 194 -6.68 4.80 -20.42
CA VAL A 194 -5.38 4.20 -20.08
C VAL A 194 -4.94 3.21 -21.16
N LEU A 195 -5.89 2.46 -21.74
CA LEU A 195 -5.63 1.46 -22.79
C LEU A 195 -5.36 2.12 -24.15
N LEU A 196 -5.92 3.32 -24.36
CA LEU A 196 -5.86 4.04 -25.63
C LEU A 196 -4.65 4.97 -25.73
N ARG A 197 -4.10 5.39 -24.60
CA ARG A 197 -2.97 6.32 -24.53
C ARG A 197 -1.65 5.61 -24.78
N VAL A 198 -1.06 5.85 -25.94
CA VAL A 198 0.24 5.27 -26.28
C VAL A 198 1.34 5.79 -25.38
N LEU A 199 2.01 4.91 -24.67
CA LEU A 199 3.22 5.17 -23.90
C LEU A 199 4.38 4.32 -24.45
N GLY A 200 5.51 4.96 -24.72
CA GLY A 200 6.62 4.31 -25.40
C GLY A 200 6.31 4.10 -26.88
N SER A 201 5.98 2.89 -27.27
CA SER A 201 5.63 2.51 -28.64
C SER A 201 4.38 1.62 -28.67
N LYS A 202 3.86 1.33 -29.87
CA LYS A 202 2.77 0.36 -30.04
C LYS A 202 3.17 -1.03 -29.54
N ALA A 203 4.42 -1.45 -29.76
CA ALA A 203 4.94 -2.73 -29.25
C ALA A 203 4.94 -2.76 -27.71
N VAL A 204 5.35 -1.68 -27.03
CA VAL A 204 5.28 -1.56 -25.57
C VAL A 204 3.84 -1.64 -25.08
N MET A 205 2.89 -1.00 -25.76
CA MET A 205 1.48 -1.08 -25.41
C MET A 205 0.93 -2.49 -25.60
N ARG A 206 1.27 -3.18 -26.69
CA ARG A 206 0.88 -4.57 -26.92
C ARG A 206 1.40 -5.50 -25.80
N GLU A 207 2.69 -5.40 -25.47
CA GLU A 207 3.30 -6.14 -24.36
C GLU A 207 2.55 -5.88 -23.04
N GLN A 208 2.24 -4.60 -22.77
CA GLN A 208 1.53 -4.22 -21.56
C GLN A 208 0.10 -4.78 -21.49
N LEU A 209 -0.66 -4.75 -22.57
CA LEU A 209 -2.01 -5.31 -22.62
C LEU A 209 -1.99 -6.84 -22.51
N THR A 210 -1.04 -7.51 -23.17
CA THR A 210 -0.81 -8.95 -23.00
C THR A 210 -0.57 -9.28 -21.52
N HIS A 211 0.32 -8.54 -20.88
CA HIS A 211 0.62 -8.73 -19.45
C HIS A 211 -0.61 -8.51 -18.56
N LEU A 212 -1.46 -7.51 -18.84
CA LEU A 212 -2.71 -7.29 -18.09
C LEU A 212 -3.66 -8.50 -18.21
N ILE A 213 -3.79 -9.07 -19.40
CA ILE A 213 -4.62 -10.25 -19.66
C ILE A 213 -4.07 -11.44 -18.86
N GLU A 214 -2.75 -11.66 -18.86
CA GLU A 214 -2.09 -12.73 -18.09
C GLU A 214 -2.27 -12.53 -16.58
N MET A 215 -2.06 -11.33 -16.08
CA MET A 215 -2.21 -11.03 -14.66
C MET A 215 -3.66 -11.20 -14.18
N ALA A 216 -4.64 -10.89 -14.99
CA ALA A 216 -6.06 -11.09 -14.67
C ALA A 216 -6.47 -12.58 -14.61
N GLN A 217 -5.64 -13.53 -15.05
CA GLN A 217 -5.88 -14.96 -14.85
C GLN A 217 -5.48 -15.42 -13.43
N ARG A 218 -4.77 -14.60 -12.68
CA ARG A 218 -4.35 -14.97 -11.32
C ARG A 218 -5.50 -14.85 -10.32
N PRO A 219 -5.62 -15.78 -9.36
CA PRO A 219 -6.73 -15.81 -8.42
C PRO A 219 -6.77 -14.60 -7.47
N ASN A 220 -5.65 -13.90 -7.32
CA ASN A 220 -5.52 -12.72 -6.48
C ASN A 220 -5.58 -11.39 -7.24
N VAL A 221 -5.91 -11.40 -8.53
CA VAL A 221 -6.00 -10.18 -9.35
C VAL A 221 -7.37 -10.09 -10.02
N THR A 222 -8.09 -9.02 -9.72
CA THR A 222 -9.32 -8.64 -10.43
C THR A 222 -9.04 -7.37 -11.21
N LEU A 223 -9.32 -7.38 -12.51
CA LEU A 223 -9.16 -6.23 -13.40
C LEU A 223 -10.51 -5.87 -14.03
N GLN A 224 -10.89 -4.60 -13.92
CA GLN A 224 -12.07 -4.04 -14.55
C GLN A 224 -11.73 -2.76 -15.30
N VAL A 225 -12.43 -2.50 -16.38
CA VAL A 225 -12.30 -1.28 -17.19
C VAL A 225 -13.58 -0.47 -17.10
N VAL A 226 -13.45 0.83 -16.89
CA VAL A 226 -14.57 1.79 -17.01
C VAL A 226 -14.57 2.30 -18.45
N PRO A 227 -15.60 1.96 -19.26
CA PRO A 227 -15.68 2.40 -20.65
C PRO A 227 -15.88 3.91 -20.75
N LEU A 228 -15.41 4.50 -21.86
CA LEU A 228 -15.57 5.93 -22.12
C LEU A 228 -16.99 6.37 -22.46
N ASP A 229 -17.82 5.44 -22.92
CA ASP A 229 -19.22 5.70 -23.32
C ASP A 229 -20.21 5.56 -22.15
N VAL A 230 -19.77 5.11 -20.99
CA VAL A 230 -20.58 5.08 -19.78
C VAL A 230 -20.67 6.49 -19.21
N THR A 231 -21.91 7.00 -19.09
CA THR A 231 -22.16 8.25 -18.38
C THR A 231 -21.96 8.00 -16.89
N ASN A 232 -20.73 8.17 -16.44
CA ASN A 232 -20.34 7.81 -15.10
C ASN A 232 -20.15 9.07 -14.25
N ALA A 233 -21.09 9.32 -13.37
CA ALA A 233 -20.99 10.40 -12.37
C ALA A 233 -20.14 9.99 -11.15
N SER A 234 -19.78 8.69 -11.02
CA SER A 234 -19.11 8.15 -9.84
C SER A 234 -17.58 8.05 -10.00
N ALA A 235 -17.05 8.18 -11.23
CA ALA A 235 -15.62 8.10 -11.46
C ALA A 235 -14.88 9.27 -10.80
N PRO A 236 -13.97 8.99 -9.84
CA PRO A 236 -13.15 10.03 -9.23
C PRO A 236 -12.27 10.73 -10.28
N SER A 237 -12.04 12.03 -10.09
CA SER A 237 -11.17 12.82 -10.99
C SER A 237 -9.67 12.60 -10.75
N ILE A 238 -9.31 11.78 -9.78
CA ILE A 238 -7.93 11.50 -9.38
C ILE A 238 -7.71 10.01 -9.18
N PRO A 239 -6.49 9.50 -9.41
CA PRO A 239 -6.12 8.13 -9.05
C PRO A 239 -6.25 7.88 -7.55
N ILE A 240 -6.73 6.69 -7.19
CA ILE A 240 -6.92 6.28 -5.79
C ILE A 240 -6.26 4.93 -5.59
N THR A 241 -5.51 4.77 -4.48
CA THR A 241 -5.12 3.44 -3.99
C THR A 241 -5.64 3.28 -2.57
N TYR A 242 -6.52 2.32 -2.38
CA TYR A 242 -7.10 1.93 -1.09
C TYR A 242 -6.42 0.66 -0.58
N LEU A 243 -5.91 0.70 0.63
CA LEU A 243 -5.13 -0.36 1.25
C LEU A 243 -5.85 -0.86 2.51
N ARG A 244 -6.16 -2.16 2.55
CA ARG A 244 -6.74 -2.84 3.70
C ARG A 244 -5.77 -3.83 4.30
N PHE A 245 -5.69 -3.83 5.62
CA PHE A 245 -4.82 -4.72 6.38
C PHE A 245 -5.64 -5.81 7.05
N GLY A 246 -5.22 -7.08 6.91
CA GLY A 246 -5.95 -8.22 7.47
C GLY A 246 -5.65 -8.47 8.94
N GLY A 247 -6.67 -8.89 9.67
CA GLY A 247 -6.52 -9.60 10.95
C GLY A 247 -6.32 -8.79 12.22
N LEU A 248 -6.16 -7.45 12.14
CA LEU A 248 -5.99 -6.56 13.28
C LEU A 248 -6.76 -5.27 13.04
N ASP A 249 -7.12 -4.58 14.11
CA ASP A 249 -7.86 -3.31 14.07
C ASP A 249 -7.01 -2.14 13.50
N LEU A 250 -6.26 -2.42 12.43
CA LEU A 250 -5.51 -1.41 11.71
C LEU A 250 -6.45 -0.59 10.83
N PRO A 251 -6.31 0.74 10.82
CA PRO A 251 -7.09 1.58 9.95
C PRO A 251 -6.76 1.27 8.48
N ASP A 252 -7.77 1.25 7.64
CA ASP A 252 -7.57 1.27 6.19
C ASP A 252 -6.86 2.58 5.80
N VAL A 253 -6.11 2.55 4.70
CA VAL A 253 -5.35 3.72 4.25
C VAL A 253 -5.71 4.04 2.80
N VAL A 254 -6.08 5.28 2.53
CA VAL A 254 -6.22 5.80 1.16
C VAL A 254 -4.98 6.60 0.81
N TYR A 255 -4.36 6.24 -0.31
CA TYR A 255 -3.23 6.94 -0.89
C TYR A 255 -3.66 7.71 -2.13
N LEU A 256 -3.37 9.00 -2.14
CA LEU A 256 -3.64 9.92 -3.24
C LEU A 256 -2.33 10.57 -3.66
N GLU A 257 -1.88 10.29 -4.90
CA GLU A 257 -0.61 10.78 -5.43
C GLU A 257 -0.74 12.15 -6.07
N HIS A 258 0.22 13.02 -5.78
CA HIS A 258 0.43 14.30 -6.44
C HIS A 258 1.79 14.32 -7.14
N ILE A 259 2.10 15.38 -7.89
CA ILE A 259 3.34 15.48 -8.67
C ILE A 259 4.61 15.32 -7.82
N ARG A 260 4.63 15.82 -6.58
CA ARG A 260 5.82 15.81 -5.70
C ARG A 260 5.54 15.37 -4.26
N SER A 261 4.35 14.94 -3.98
CA SER A 261 3.90 14.53 -2.64
C SER A 261 2.79 13.49 -2.75
N ALA A 262 2.32 13.01 -1.61
CA ALA A 262 1.13 12.19 -1.54
C ALA A 262 0.39 12.44 -0.22
N ASN A 263 -0.93 12.28 -0.25
CA ASN A 263 -1.76 12.22 0.93
C ASN A 263 -2.00 10.75 1.32
N PHE A 264 -1.98 10.51 2.62
CA PHE A 264 -2.36 9.25 3.24
C PHE A 264 -3.49 9.55 4.22
N LEU A 265 -4.69 9.16 3.86
CA LEU A 265 -5.89 9.32 4.68
C LEU A 265 -6.05 8.04 5.50
N GLU A 266 -6.22 8.18 6.82
CA GLU A 266 -6.34 7.08 7.78
C GLU A 266 -7.56 7.26 8.69
N ASP A 267 -8.26 8.40 8.56
CA ASP A 267 -9.51 8.62 9.25
C ASP A 267 -10.57 7.64 8.71
N ARG A 268 -11.33 7.06 9.62
CA ARG A 268 -12.28 5.99 9.27
C ARG A 268 -13.42 6.51 8.38
N ASP A 269 -13.91 7.68 8.67
CA ASP A 269 -15.04 8.24 7.92
C ASP A 269 -14.57 8.68 6.53
N GLU A 270 -13.38 9.31 6.43
CA GLU A 270 -12.77 9.66 5.15
C GLU A 270 -12.49 8.40 4.29
N THR A 271 -11.87 7.38 4.86
CA THR A 271 -11.53 6.15 4.12
C THR A 271 -12.77 5.38 3.67
N GLU A 272 -13.85 5.42 4.45
CA GLU A 272 -15.13 4.83 4.09
C GLU A 272 -15.77 5.50 2.87
N GLU A 273 -15.68 6.82 2.74
CA GLU A 273 -16.16 7.55 1.55
C GLU A 273 -15.46 7.06 0.28
N TYR A 274 -14.12 6.88 0.33
CA TYR A 274 -13.37 6.32 -0.80
C TYR A 274 -13.71 4.87 -1.09
N ARG A 275 -13.95 4.07 -0.06
CA ARG A 275 -14.39 2.68 -0.23
C ARG A 275 -15.71 2.61 -0.99
N VAL A 276 -16.69 3.42 -0.56
CA VAL A 276 -18.02 3.49 -1.21
C VAL A 276 -17.91 3.99 -2.65
N ALA A 277 -17.04 4.98 -2.90
CA ALA A 277 -16.80 5.47 -4.26
C ALA A 277 -16.21 4.38 -5.17
N LEU A 278 -15.24 3.61 -4.66
CA LEU A 278 -14.66 2.49 -5.41
C LEU A 278 -15.66 1.32 -5.62
N ASP A 279 -16.56 1.06 -4.66
CA ASP A 279 -17.62 0.06 -4.82
C ASP A 279 -18.58 0.46 -5.95
N ARG A 280 -19.07 1.71 -5.95
CA ARG A 280 -19.93 2.24 -7.02
C ARG A 280 -19.25 2.19 -8.39
N LEU A 281 -17.98 2.59 -8.43
CA LEU A 281 -17.22 2.55 -9.68
C LEU A 281 -17.06 1.13 -10.22
N ALA A 282 -16.88 0.15 -9.33
CA ALA A 282 -16.77 -1.26 -9.71
C ALA A 282 -18.10 -1.81 -10.27
N ASP A 283 -19.25 -1.35 -9.75
CA ASP A 283 -20.56 -1.72 -10.25
C ASP A 283 -20.84 -1.11 -11.65
N GLU A 284 -20.27 0.05 -11.94
CA GLU A 284 -20.41 0.75 -13.22
C GLU A 284 -19.38 0.30 -14.27
N ALA A 285 -18.26 -0.27 -13.84
CA ALA A 285 -17.24 -0.81 -14.73
C ALA A 285 -17.71 -2.08 -15.43
N LEU A 286 -17.09 -2.42 -16.55
CA LEU A 286 -17.29 -3.72 -17.19
C LEU A 286 -16.99 -4.85 -16.21
N THR A 287 -17.67 -5.99 -16.39
CA THR A 287 -17.32 -7.20 -15.63
C THR A 287 -15.87 -7.58 -15.90
N PRO A 288 -15.19 -8.32 -15.02
CA PRO A 288 -13.83 -8.80 -15.29
C PRO A 288 -13.71 -9.51 -16.63
N LYS A 289 -14.70 -10.30 -17.01
CA LYS A 289 -14.73 -11.03 -18.30
C LYS A 289 -14.83 -10.06 -19.49
N ASP A 290 -15.75 -9.10 -19.43
CA ASP A 290 -15.95 -8.14 -20.53
C ASP A 290 -14.77 -7.19 -20.63
N SER A 291 -14.12 -6.86 -19.51
CA SER A 291 -12.88 -6.10 -19.46
C SER A 291 -11.73 -6.82 -20.21
N LEU A 292 -11.60 -8.13 -20.05
CA LEU A 292 -10.62 -8.93 -20.80
C LEU A 292 -10.94 -8.95 -22.30
N THR A 293 -12.22 -8.99 -22.67
CA THR A 293 -12.63 -8.89 -24.06
C THR A 293 -12.21 -7.54 -24.65
N LEU A 294 -12.53 -6.43 -23.97
CA LEU A 294 -12.13 -5.09 -24.40
C LEU A 294 -10.61 -4.93 -24.52
N LEU A 295 -9.84 -5.46 -23.56
CA LEU A 295 -8.37 -5.47 -23.63
C LEU A 295 -7.86 -6.18 -24.88
N SER A 296 -8.41 -7.36 -25.19
CA SER A 296 -8.03 -8.16 -26.35
C SER A 296 -8.38 -7.45 -27.67
N GLU A 297 -9.60 -6.92 -27.78
CA GLU A 297 -10.04 -6.15 -28.94
C GLU A 297 -9.19 -4.88 -29.14
N THR A 298 -8.93 -4.12 -28.08
CA THR A 298 -8.06 -2.94 -28.12
C THR A 298 -6.65 -3.29 -28.57
N MET A 299 -6.10 -4.40 -28.09
CA MET A 299 -4.77 -4.87 -28.46
C MET A 299 -4.70 -5.20 -29.96
N GLU A 300 -5.67 -5.95 -30.49
CA GLU A 300 -5.67 -6.35 -31.91
C GLU A 300 -5.95 -5.18 -32.84
N LEU A 301 -6.86 -4.27 -32.48
CA LEU A 301 -7.23 -3.14 -33.34
C LEU A 301 -6.18 -2.01 -33.32
N ARG A 302 -5.61 -1.68 -32.19
CA ARG A 302 -4.74 -0.50 -32.04
C ARG A 302 -3.26 -0.83 -32.00
N TYR A 303 -2.90 -2.02 -31.55
CA TYR A 303 -1.54 -2.48 -31.35
C TYR A 303 -1.30 -3.85 -31.99
N PRO A 304 -1.59 -4.01 -33.31
CA PRO A 304 -1.40 -5.29 -34.01
C PRO A 304 0.04 -5.80 -33.89
N ALA A 305 0.24 -7.11 -33.97
CA ALA A 305 1.58 -7.68 -34.14
C ALA A 305 2.17 -7.22 -35.48
N GLU A 306 3.45 -6.83 -35.46
CA GLU A 306 4.19 -6.50 -36.68
C GLU A 306 4.48 -7.74 -37.52
#